data_7c1f69a39a96555c149f046d38b35458
#
_entry.id   7c1f69a39a96555c149f046d38b35458
#
_cell.length_a   1.000
_cell.length_b   1.000
_cell.length_c   1.000
_cell.angle_alpha   90.00
_cell.angle_beta   90.00
_cell.angle_gamma   90.00
#
_symmetry.space_group_name_H-M   'P 1'
#
loop_
_entity.id
_entity.type
_entity.pdbx_description
1 polymer ?
#
loop_
_entity_poly.entity_id
_entity_poly.type
_entity_poly.pdbx_seq_one_letter_code
_entity_poly.pdbx_strand_id
1 'polypeptide(L)'
;MIYEFNGYKPVVHESAFVHELAAVTGNVIVGEKVYIGPGAAVRGDWGEIIISDGCNVQENCTLHVFPGKSIVLLESAHIGHGAVIHGSKIGNNTLIGMNSVVMDDADVGDECIVGALCFIKAEMEIPNRKLVVGNPAIIKGDISDEMLAWKTEGTKIYQQLPEECRDTMRECYPLRVIPKDRPPQVVNFKPWKETQQ
;
A
#
# COMPACT_ATOMS: atom_id res chain seq x y z
N MET A 1 2.48 10.29 -12.61
CA MET A 1 3.49 11.31 -13.06
C MET A 1 4.68 11.29 -12.10
N ILE A 2 5.91 11.36 -12.62
CA ILE A 2 7.15 11.31 -11.82
C ILE A 2 7.87 12.64 -11.95
N TYR A 3 8.26 13.24 -10.81
CA TYR A 3 8.86 14.57 -10.77
C TYR A 3 10.19 14.59 -10.03
N GLU A 4 11.20 15.22 -10.63
CA GLU A 4 12.40 15.64 -9.91
C GLU A 4 12.08 16.82 -8.98
N PHE A 5 12.66 16.81 -7.78
CA PHE A 5 12.56 17.92 -6.85
C PHE A 5 13.92 18.17 -6.17
N ASN A 6 14.43 19.39 -6.23
CA ASN A 6 15.72 19.80 -5.65
C ASN A 6 16.91 18.87 -5.99
N GLY A 7 16.97 18.38 -7.25
CA GLY A 7 18.02 17.49 -7.72
C GLY A 7 17.80 16.01 -7.39
N TYR A 8 16.76 15.66 -6.65
CA TYR A 8 16.39 14.26 -6.41
C TYR A 8 15.40 13.79 -7.49
N LYS A 9 15.78 12.75 -8.21
CA LYS A 9 14.92 12.05 -9.16
C LYS A 9 14.45 10.74 -8.51
N PRO A 10 13.14 10.44 -8.54
CA PRO A 10 12.67 9.14 -8.10
C PRO A 10 13.36 7.99 -8.85
N VAL A 11 13.72 6.96 -8.11
CA VAL A 11 14.23 5.70 -8.67
C VAL A 11 13.09 4.70 -8.64
N VAL A 12 12.71 4.18 -9.80
CA VAL A 12 11.59 3.23 -9.94
C VAL A 12 12.09 2.01 -10.69
N HIS A 13 12.00 0.83 -10.06
CA HIS A 13 12.39 -0.41 -10.71
C HIS A 13 11.52 -0.69 -11.95
N GLU A 14 12.08 -1.27 -12.99
CA GLU A 14 11.40 -1.50 -14.27
C GLU A 14 10.17 -2.42 -14.17
N SER A 15 10.16 -3.34 -13.18
CA SER A 15 9.03 -4.22 -12.91
C SER A 15 7.93 -3.58 -12.05
N ALA A 16 8.14 -2.38 -11.52
CA ALA A 16 7.11 -1.65 -10.78
C ALA A 16 6.11 -0.99 -11.75
N PHE A 17 4.90 -0.76 -11.26
CA PHE A 17 3.87 -0.01 -11.98
C PHE A 17 3.47 1.22 -11.19
N VAL A 18 3.62 2.38 -11.79
CA VAL A 18 3.14 3.67 -11.27
C VAL A 18 2.05 4.18 -12.20
N HIS A 19 0.82 4.22 -11.71
CA HIS A 19 -0.30 4.70 -12.51
C HIS A 19 -0.06 6.16 -12.97
N GLU A 20 -0.48 6.52 -14.17
CA GLU A 20 -0.26 7.86 -14.74
C GLU A 20 -0.88 9.00 -13.90
N LEU A 21 -1.98 8.72 -13.17
CA LEU A 21 -2.63 9.66 -12.25
C LEU A 21 -2.01 9.67 -10.84
N ALA A 22 -0.99 8.84 -10.57
CA ALA A 22 -0.21 8.93 -9.34
C ALA A 22 0.88 10.00 -9.47
N ALA A 23 1.24 10.65 -8.36
CA ALA A 23 2.35 11.60 -8.29
C ALA A 23 3.48 11.05 -7.41
N VAL A 24 4.68 10.85 -7.99
CA VAL A 24 5.89 10.44 -7.27
C VAL A 24 6.93 11.54 -7.42
N THR A 25 7.35 12.16 -6.32
CA THR A 25 8.16 13.39 -6.34
C THR A 25 9.37 13.27 -5.43
N GLY A 26 10.55 13.66 -5.92
CA GLY A 26 11.76 13.85 -5.12
C GLY A 26 12.48 12.57 -4.73
N ASN A 27 12.97 12.49 -3.50
CA ASN A 27 13.79 11.38 -2.98
C ASN A 27 12.93 10.16 -2.64
N VAL A 28 12.52 9.43 -3.69
CA VAL A 28 11.69 8.23 -3.59
C VAL A 28 12.40 7.07 -4.29
N ILE A 29 12.46 5.92 -3.62
CA ILE A 29 13.01 4.67 -4.15
C ILE A 29 11.89 3.63 -4.16
N VAL A 30 11.61 3.05 -5.32
CA VAL A 30 10.55 2.06 -5.54
C VAL A 30 11.16 0.77 -6.05
N GLY A 31 10.99 -0.31 -5.31
CA GLY A 31 11.52 -1.65 -5.57
C GLY A 31 10.77 -2.45 -6.64
N GLU A 32 11.10 -3.74 -6.70
CA GLU A 32 10.55 -4.67 -7.68
C GLU A 32 9.05 -4.95 -7.44
N LYS A 33 8.29 -5.14 -8.53
CA LYS A 33 6.86 -5.54 -8.48
C LYS A 33 6.00 -4.68 -7.56
N VAL A 34 6.38 -3.43 -7.33
CA VAL A 34 5.57 -2.47 -6.56
C VAL A 34 4.42 -1.96 -7.43
N TYR A 35 3.23 -1.91 -6.85
CA TYR A 35 2.06 -1.27 -7.44
C TYR A 35 1.79 0.08 -6.76
N ILE A 36 1.70 1.16 -7.54
CA ILE A 36 1.25 2.49 -7.08
C ILE A 36 0.00 2.88 -7.86
N GLY A 37 -1.13 2.89 -7.18
CA GLY A 37 -2.47 3.10 -7.75
C GLY A 37 -2.77 4.56 -8.10
N PRO A 38 -3.85 4.81 -8.87
CA PRO A 38 -4.27 6.15 -9.28
C PRO A 38 -4.57 7.05 -8.08
N GLY A 39 -4.19 8.32 -8.20
CA GLY A 39 -4.39 9.32 -7.15
C GLY A 39 -3.44 9.19 -5.95
N ALA A 40 -2.57 8.20 -5.90
CA ALA A 40 -1.56 8.12 -4.85
C ALA A 40 -0.54 9.26 -4.98
N ALA A 41 -0.22 9.91 -3.85
CA ALA A 41 0.77 10.98 -3.73
C ALA A 41 1.94 10.52 -2.85
N VAL A 42 3.10 10.30 -3.47
CA VAL A 42 4.34 9.89 -2.79
C VAL A 42 5.34 11.03 -2.90
N ARG A 43 5.53 11.77 -1.80
CA ARG A 43 6.30 13.01 -1.80
C ARG A 43 7.55 12.90 -0.91
N GLY A 44 8.70 12.62 -1.53
CA GLY A 44 10.03 12.68 -0.92
C GLY A 44 10.70 14.04 -1.12
N ASP A 45 9.96 15.12 -0.90
CA ASP A 45 10.44 16.50 -1.08
C ASP A 45 11.20 17.02 0.14
N TRP A 46 10.94 16.51 1.33
CA TRP A 46 11.60 16.90 2.57
C TRP A 46 12.41 15.78 3.24
N GLY A 47 12.28 14.55 2.77
CA GLY A 47 13.00 13.39 3.29
C GLY A 47 12.90 12.21 2.34
N GLU A 48 13.45 11.08 2.74
CA GLU A 48 13.52 9.89 1.91
C GLU A 48 12.30 8.99 2.07
N ILE A 49 11.80 8.42 0.97
CA ILE A 49 10.76 7.41 0.97
C ILE A 49 11.29 6.16 0.27
N ILE A 50 11.35 5.05 0.99
CA ILE A 50 11.74 3.73 0.47
C ILE A 50 10.50 2.83 0.45
N ILE A 51 10.16 2.32 -0.73
CA ILE A 51 9.09 1.35 -0.95
C ILE A 51 9.78 0.08 -1.45
N SER A 52 9.95 -0.91 -0.56
CA SER A 52 10.64 -2.15 -0.87
C SER A 52 9.83 -3.06 -1.80
N ASP A 53 10.42 -4.18 -2.21
CA ASP A 53 9.87 -5.08 -3.20
C ASP A 53 8.48 -5.63 -2.82
N GLY A 54 7.64 -5.81 -3.82
CA GLY A 54 6.31 -6.39 -3.67
C GLY A 54 5.31 -5.58 -2.85
N CYS A 55 5.64 -4.35 -2.47
CA CYS A 55 4.70 -3.45 -1.80
C CYS A 55 3.57 -3.01 -2.73
N ASN A 56 2.46 -2.58 -2.14
CA ASN A 56 1.44 -1.84 -2.87
C ASN A 56 1.02 -0.58 -2.11
N VAL A 57 0.89 0.50 -2.85
CA VAL A 57 0.35 1.79 -2.39
C VAL A 57 -0.90 2.05 -3.21
N GLN A 58 -2.04 1.79 -2.61
CA GLN A 58 -3.32 1.78 -3.32
C GLN A 58 -3.83 3.19 -3.62
N GLU A 59 -5.01 3.26 -4.23
CA GLU A 59 -5.61 4.49 -4.73
C GLU A 59 -5.75 5.55 -3.63
N ASN A 60 -5.42 6.79 -3.97
CA ASN A 60 -5.55 7.97 -3.10
C ASN A 60 -4.74 7.91 -1.79
N CYS A 61 -3.76 7.03 -1.67
CA CYS A 61 -2.84 7.05 -0.53
C CYS A 61 -1.94 8.29 -0.57
N THR A 62 -1.55 8.77 0.62
CA THR A 62 -0.58 9.85 0.77
C THR A 62 0.60 9.38 1.61
N LEU A 63 1.81 9.44 1.05
CA LEU A 63 3.07 9.19 1.73
C LEU A 63 3.88 10.48 1.78
N HIS A 64 4.18 10.99 2.97
CA HIS A 64 4.93 12.22 3.15
C HIS A 64 5.73 12.22 4.45
N VAL A 65 6.73 13.08 4.55
CA VAL A 65 7.65 13.14 5.70
C VAL A 65 7.92 14.57 6.14
N PHE A 66 8.27 14.78 7.40
CA PHE A 66 8.93 16.01 7.86
C PHE A 66 10.39 16.07 7.40
N PRO A 67 10.99 17.28 7.35
CA PRO A 67 12.40 17.44 7.03
C PRO A 67 13.32 16.55 7.89
N GLY A 68 14.19 15.79 7.23
CA GLY A 68 15.14 14.90 7.90
C GLY A 68 14.58 13.59 8.44
N LYS A 69 13.30 13.31 8.18
CA LYS A 69 12.65 12.00 8.48
C LYS A 69 12.59 11.12 7.23
N SER A 70 12.17 9.88 7.41
CA SER A 70 11.98 8.93 6.31
C SER A 70 10.70 8.12 6.47
N ILE A 71 10.20 7.59 5.35
CA ILE A 71 9.27 6.47 5.33
C ILE A 71 10.01 5.25 4.82
N VAL A 72 9.82 4.12 5.50
CA VAL A 72 10.31 2.82 5.04
C VAL A 72 9.15 1.83 5.03
N LEU A 73 8.71 1.45 3.83
CA LEU A 73 7.82 0.31 3.64
C LEU A 73 8.70 -0.91 3.36
N LEU A 74 8.72 -1.87 4.29
CA LEU A 74 9.46 -3.11 4.13
C LEU A 74 8.73 -4.04 3.15
N GLU A 75 9.40 -5.14 2.77
CA GLU A 75 8.94 -6.05 1.71
C GLU A 75 7.48 -6.48 1.89
N SER A 76 6.71 -6.45 0.81
CA SER A 76 5.30 -6.87 0.79
C SER A 76 4.37 -6.05 1.70
N ALA A 77 4.77 -4.86 2.15
CA ALA A 77 3.88 -3.96 2.87
C ALA A 77 2.69 -3.56 1.98
N HIS A 78 1.49 -3.57 2.55
CA HIS A 78 0.22 -3.41 1.85
C HIS A 78 -0.50 -2.17 2.40
N ILE A 79 -0.50 -1.09 1.63
CA ILE A 79 -1.09 0.19 2.04
C ILE A 79 -2.45 0.35 1.36
N GLY A 80 -3.50 0.16 2.14
CA GLY A 80 -4.89 0.17 1.69
C GLY A 80 -5.37 1.55 1.25
N HIS A 81 -6.37 1.57 0.37
CA HIS A 81 -6.91 2.78 -0.28
C HIS A 81 -7.10 3.95 0.68
N GLY A 82 -6.63 5.12 0.29
CA GLY A 82 -6.81 6.36 1.04
C GLY A 82 -6.00 6.48 2.34
N ALA A 83 -5.14 5.52 2.66
CA ALA A 83 -4.31 5.61 3.86
C ALA A 83 -3.29 6.74 3.78
N VAL A 84 -2.98 7.35 4.92
CA VAL A 84 -1.94 8.36 5.08
C VAL A 84 -0.81 7.79 5.91
N ILE A 85 0.39 7.75 5.32
CA ILE A 85 1.62 7.32 5.98
C ILE A 85 2.53 8.54 6.09
N HIS A 86 2.86 8.92 7.32
CA HIS A 86 3.69 10.10 7.56
C HIS A 86 4.87 9.74 8.45
N GLY A 87 6.10 9.85 7.89
CA GLY A 87 7.36 9.72 8.63
C GLY A 87 7.53 8.43 9.46
N SER A 88 7.05 7.29 8.99
CA SER A 88 6.97 6.06 9.78
C SER A 88 7.55 4.83 9.07
N LYS A 89 7.74 3.74 9.81
CA LYS A 89 8.17 2.46 9.29
C LYS A 89 7.03 1.44 9.34
N ILE A 90 6.85 0.71 8.23
CA ILE A 90 5.86 -0.36 8.09
C ILE A 90 6.59 -1.67 7.81
N GLY A 91 6.39 -2.65 8.67
CA GLY A 91 7.06 -3.96 8.65
C GLY A 91 6.69 -4.83 7.44
N ASN A 92 7.49 -5.90 7.28
CA ASN A 92 7.30 -6.87 6.21
C ASN A 92 5.91 -7.48 6.25
N ASN A 93 5.31 -7.66 5.08
CA ASN A 93 4.01 -8.31 4.93
C ASN A 93 2.93 -7.76 5.88
N THR A 94 2.99 -6.46 6.23
CA THR A 94 2.02 -5.77 7.08
C THR A 94 0.95 -5.10 6.26
N LEU A 95 -0.31 -5.20 6.70
CA LEU A 95 -1.47 -4.53 6.10
C LEU A 95 -1.83 -3.28 6.90
N ILE A 96 -1.80 -2.14 6.24
CA ILE A 96 -2.44 -0.90 6.72
C ILE A 96 -3.80 -0.79 6.04
N GLY A 97 -4.87 -0.82 6.84
CA GLY A 97 -6.24 -0.80 6.34
C GLY A 97 -6.63 0.54 5.69
N MET A 98 -7.71 0.50 4.91
CA MET A 98 -8.23 1.66 4.17
C MET A 98 -8.48 2.88 5.07
N ASN A 99 -8.10 4.08 4.59
CA ASN A 99 -8.27 5.36 5.29
C ASN A 99 -7.66 5.40 6.70
N SER A 100 -6.68 4.54 6.99
CA SER A 100 -5.92 4.64 8.22
C SER A 100 -4.87 5.75 8.14
N VAL A 101 -4.51 6.29 9.31
CA VAL A 101 -3.46 7.31 9.43
C VAL A 101 -2.36 6.76 10.33
N VAL A 102 -1.12 6.77 9.84
CA VAL A 102 0.08 6.40 10.60
C VAL A 102 0.97 7.62 10.70
N MET A 103 1.23 8.08 11.93
CA MET A 103 1.96 9.31 12.20
C MET A 103 3.45 9.07 12.38
N ASP A 104 4.19 10.17 12.46
CA ASP A 104 5.64 10.22 12.51
C ASP A 104 6.26 9.33 13.58
N ASP A 105 7.40 8.74 13.24
CA ASP A 105 8.19 7.89 14.12
C ASP A 105 7.44 6.66 14.66
N ALA A 106 6.24 6.34 14.14
CA ALA A 106 5.59 5.07 14.44
C ALA A 106 6.35 3.91 13.77
N ASP A 107 6.56 2.83 14.51
CA ASP A 107 7.14 1.58 14.01
C ASP A 107 6.08 0.47 14.08
N VAL A 108 5.56 0.07 12.92
CA VAL A 108 4.61 -1.02 12.81
C VAL A 108 5.39 -2.27 12.41
N GLY A 109 5.43 -3.25 13.29
CA GLY A 109 6.17 -4.49 13.11
C GLY A 109 5.70 -5.34 11.92
N ASP A 110 6.37 -6.46 11.72
CA ASP A 110 6.11 -7.39 10.63
C ASP A 110 4.78 -8.14 10.82
N GLU A 111 4.17 -8.53 9.70
CA GLU A 111 2.99 -9.39 9.67
C GLU A 111 1.79 -8.85 10.48
N CYS A 112 1.70 -7.54 10.66
CA CYS A 112 0.58 -6.91 11.35
C CYS A 112 -0.63 -6.73 10.42
N ILE A 113 -1.82 -6.67 11.02
CA ILE A 113 -3.05 -6.24 10.36
C ILE A 113 -3.60 -5.03 11.12
N VAL A 114 -3.52 -3.87 10.48
CA VAL A 114 -4.14 -2.62 10.95
C VAL A 114 -5.50 -2.49 10.28
N GLY A 115 -6.56 -2.41 11.07
CA GLY A 115 -7.93 -2.28 10.57
C GLY A 115 -8.16 -0.95 9.87
N ALA A 116 -9.18 -0.89 9.03
CA ALA A 116 -9.57 0.35 8.35
C ALA A 116 -9.93 1.46 9.36
N LEU A 117 -9.71 2.74 8.97
CA LEU A 117 -9.98 3.94 9.79
C LEU A 117 -9.19 4.00 11.10
N CYS A 118 -8.09 3.27 11.19
CA CYS A 118 -7.24 3.25 12.37
C CYS A 118 -6.37 4.51 12.43
N PHE A 119 -6.18 5.09 13.63
CA PHE A 119 -5.27 6.20 13.87
C PHE A 119 -4.11 5.77 14.77
N ILE A 120 -2.95 5.50 14.16
CA ILE A 120 -1.69 5.18 14.85
C ILE A 120 -0.99 6.49 15.14
N LYS A 121 -0.89 6.83 16.43
CA LYS A 121 -0.25 8.07 16.89
C LYS A 121 1.25 8.03 16.67
N ALA A 122 1.86 9.21 16.66
CA ALA A 122 3.31 9.36 16.59
C ALA A 122 4.03 8.54 17.68
N GLU A 123 5.21 8.02 17.33
CA GLU A 123 6.09 7.25 18.22
C GLU A 123 5.46 5.96 18.76
N MET A 124 4.35 5.51 18.20
CA MET A 124 3.73 4.24 18.63
C MET A 124 4.51 3.06 18.06
N GLU A 125 4.99 2.18 18.94
CA GLU A 125 5.61 0.91 18.60
C GLU A 125 4.57 -0.20 18.63
N ILE A 126 4.41 -0.93 17.51
CA ILE A 126 3.51 -2.08 17.37
C ILE A 126 4.38 -3.31 17.11
N PRO A 127 4.45 -4.27 18.04
CA PRO A 127 5.20 -5.51 17.83
C PRO A 127 4.69 -6.33 16.63
N ASN A 128 5.50 -7.29 16.16
CA ASN A 128 5.13 -8.16 15.06
C ASN A 128 3.83 -8.94 15.35
N ARG A 129 3.10 -9.30 14.29
CA ARG A 129 1.92 -10.19 14.32
C ARG A 129 0.77 -9.68 15.18
N LYS A 130 0.52 -8.35 15.18
CA LYS A 130 -0.58 -7.74 15.94
C LYS A 130 -1.77 -7.36 15.05
N LEU A 131 -2.96 -7.58 15.59
CA LEU A 131 -4.20 -6.98 15.12
C LEU A 131 -4.38 -5.65 15.83
N VAL A 132 -4.41 -4.56 15.07
CA VAL A 132 -4.54 -3.18 15.57
C VAL A 132 -5.81 -2.55 15.02
N VAL A 133 -6.60 -1.93 15.87
CA VAL A 133 -7.89 -1.33 15.47
C VAL A 133 -8.18 -0.05 16.24
N GLY A 134 -9.01 0.79 15.67
CA GLY A 134 -9.62 1.93 16.35
C GLY A 134 -8.95 3.28 16.13
N ASN A 135 -9.62 4.31 16.59
CA ASN A 135 -9.17 5.70 16.62
C ASN A 135 -9.44 6.28 18.03
N PRO A 136 -8.39 6.43 18.87
CA PRO A 136 -7.00 6.06 18.64
C PRO A 136 -6.77 4.54 18.55
N ALA A 137 -5.67 4.15 17.90
CA ALA A 137 -5.29 2.75 17.69
C ALA A 137 -5.04 2.02 19.01
N ILE A 138 -5.55 0.80 19.10
CA ILE A 138 -5.26 -0.14 20.18
C ILE A 138 -4.84 -1.50 19.61
N ILE A 139 -3.88 -2.16 20.25
CA ILE A 139 -3.53 -3.55 19.95
C ILE A 139 -4.66 -4.43 20.49
N LYS A 140 -5.40 -5.08 19.58
CA LYS A 140 -6.55 -5.94 19.93
C LYS A 140 -6.12 -7.33 20.37
N GLY A 141 -4.98 -7.81 19.86
CA GLY A 141 -4.43 -9.14 20.13
C GLY A 141 -3.46 -9.57 19.04
N ASP A 142 -3.11 -10.84 19.03
CA ASP A 142 -2.29 -11.45 18.00
C ASP A 142 -3.14 -11.86 16.80
N ILE A 143 -2.55 -11.88 15.61
CA ILE A 143 -3.18 -12.47 14.42
C ILE A 143 -2.90 -13.97 14.38
N SER A 144 -3.89 -14.76 13.93
CA SER A 144 -3.70 -16.19 13.71
C SER A 144 -2.94 -16.48 12.41
N ASP A 145 -2.43 -17.71 12.27
CA ASP A 145 -1.75 -18.13 11.03
C ASP A 145 -2.71 -18.11 9.83
N GLU A 146 -4.00 -18.40 10.05
CA GLU A 146 -5.03 -18.33 9.01
C GLU A 146 -5.28 -16.88 8.56
N MET A 147 -5.32 -15.92 9.50
CA MET A 147 -5.45 -14.49 9.16
C MET A 147 -4.24 -14.01 8.37
N LEU A 148 -3.04 -14.42 8.77
CA LEU A 148 -1.80 -14.08 8.07
C LEU A 148 -1.80 -14.67 6.66
N ALA A 149 -2.15 -15.95 6.51
CA ALA A 149 -2.22 -16.61 5.21
C ALA A 149 -3.22 -15.91 4.29
N TRP A 150 -4.43 -15.61 4.79
CA TRP A 150 -5.44 -14.87 4.03
C TRP A 150 -4.93 -13.49 3.57
N LYS A 151 -4.32 -12.73 4.48
CA LYS A 151 -3.73 -11.41 4.17
C LYS A 151 -2.64 -11.53 3.12
N THR A 152 -1.76 -12.51 3.24
CA THR A 152 -0.65 -12.73 2.32
C THR A 152 -1.15 -13.06 0.91
N GLU A 153 -2.16 -13.90 0.78
CA GLU A 153 -2.79 -14.17 -0.53
C GLU A 153 -3.40 -12.90 -1.15
N GLY A 154 -4.04 -12.06 -0.34
CA GLY A 154 -4.53 -10.75 -0.80
C GLY A 154 -3.39 -9.84 -1.31
N THR A 155 -2.23 -9.86 -0.65
CA THR A 155 -1.05 -9.09 -1.11
C THR A 155 -0.50 -9.62 -2.44
N LYS A 156 -0.46 -10.94 -2.64
CA LYS A 156 -0.01 -11.55 -3.91
C LYS A 156 -0.83 -11.10 -5.12
N ILE A 157 -2.13 -10.87 -4.95
CA ILE A 157 -2.98 -10.32 -6.02
C ILE A 157 -2.45 -8.95 -6.46
N TYR A 158 -2.10 -8.08 -5.50
CA TYR A 158 -1.52 -6.77 -5.82
C TYR A 158 -0.12 -6.86 -6.43
N GLN A 159 0.65 -7.90 -6.12
CA GLN A 159 1.97 -8.13 -6.72
C GLN A 159 1.89 -8.60 -8.19
N GLN A 160 0.73 -9.07 -8.64
CA GLN A 160 0.46 -9.42 -10.04
C GLN A 160 0.02 -8.17 -10.85
N LEU A 161 -0.62 -7.19 -10.21
CA LEU A 161 -1.16 -6.01 -10.89
C LEU A 161 -0.13 -5.23 -11.72
N PRO A 162 1.14 -5.05 -11.33
CA PRO A 162 2.12 -4.35 -12.16
C PRO A 162 2.25 -4.94 -13.57
N GLU A 163 2.32 -6.27 -13.69
CA GLU A 163 2.39 -6.98 -14.97
C GLU A 163 1.04 -6.90 -15.71
N GLU A 164 -0.06 -7.22 -15.03
CA GLU A 164 -1.40 -7.16 -15.61
C GLU A 164 -1.74 -5.77 -16.15
N CYS A 165 -1.40 -4.71 -15.42
CA CYS A 165 -1.63 -3.33 -15.87
C CYS A 165 -0.81 -3.00 -17.11
N ARG A 166 0.47 -3.37 -17.15
CA ARG A 166 1.30 -3.14 -18.33
C ARG A 166 0.77 -3.87 -19.55
N ASP A 167 0.30 -5.10 -19.38
CA ASP A 167 -0.10 -5.97 -20.48
C ASP A 167 -1.52 -5.68 -20.99
N THR A 168 -2.43 -5.32 -20.09
CA THR A 168 -3.87 -5.32 -20.42
C THR A 168 -4.57 -3.98 -20.26
N MET A 169 -4.07 -3.07 -19.42
CA MET A 169 -4.73 -1.79 -19.21
C MET A 169 -4.52 -0.85 -20.40
N ARG A 170 -5.62 -0.38 -20.98
CA ARG A 170 -5.61 0.52 -22.15
C ARG A 170 -6.72 1.56 -22.02
N GLU A 171 -6.43 2.78 -22.42
CA GLU A 171 -7.48 3.77 -22.62
C GLU A 171 -8.48 3.28 -23.67
N CYS A 172 -9.77 3.44 -23.40
CA CYS A 172 -10.83 3.00 -24.31
C CYS A 172 -12.04 3.92 -24.22
N TYR A 173 -12.87 3.88 -25.27
CA TYR A 173 -14.20 4.46 -25.23
C TYR A 173 -15.18 3.52 -24.48
N PRO A 174 -16.03 4.06 -23.58
CA PRO A 174 -16.97 3.24 -22.83
C PRO A 174 -18.04 2.64 -23.74
N LEU A 175 -18.37 1.37 -23.50
CA LEU A 175 -19.53 0.75 -24.11
C LEU A 175 -20.82 1.40 -23.55
N ARG A 176 -21.84 1.56 -24.42
CA ARG A 176 -23.14 2.13 -24.04
C ARG A 176 -24.19 1.08 -23.67
N VAL A 177 -23.93 -0.16 -24.05
CA VAL A 177 -24.82 -1.31 -23.82
C VAL A 177 -23.98 -2.48 -23.33
N ILE A 178 -24.50 -3.26 -22.38
CA ILE A 178 -23.83 -4.46 -21.91
C ILE A 178 -23.87 -5.53 -23.03
N PRO A 179 -22.69 -6.04 -23.48
CA PRO A 179 -22.64 -7.13 -24.45
C PRO A 179 -23.33 -8.41 -23.90
N LYS A 180 -24.08 -9.11 -24.74
CA LYS A 180 -24.79 -10.34 -24.34
C LYS A 180 -23.84 -11.46 -23.91
N ASP A 181 -22.65 -11.48 -24.48
CA ASP A 181 -21.59 -12.47 -24.28
C ASP A 181 -20.50 -12.00 -23.32
N ARG A 182 -20.77 -10.94 -22.51
CA ARG A 182 -19.80 -10.43 -21.53
C ARG A 182 -19.47 -11.53 -20.49
N PRO A 183 -18.19 -11.98 -20.42
CA PRO A 183 -17.83 -13.02 -19.47
C PRO A 183 -17.94 -12.50 -18.03
N PRO A 184 -18.25 -13.37 -17.06
CA PRO A 184 -18.17 -13.00 -15.66
C PRO A 184 -16.71 -12.76 -15.27
N GLN A 185 -16.50 -11.75 -14.44
CA GLN A 185 -15.17 -11.54 -13.82
C GLN A 185 -15.06 -12.48 -12.61
N VAL A 186 -14.09 -13.37 -12.64
CA VAL A 186 -13.86 -14.36 -11.58
C VAL A 186 -12.50 -14.08 -10.94
N VAL A 187 -12.50 -13.74 -9.66
CA VAL A 187 -11.30 -13.68 -8.83
C VAL A 187 -11.49 -14.66 -7.66
N ASN A 188 -10.59 -15.62 -7.52
CA ASN A 188 -10.65 -16.65 -6.49
C ASN A 188 -10.08 -16.18 -5.14
N PHE A 189 -10.52 -15.02 -4.66
CA PHE A 189 -10.17 -14.50 -3.36
C PHE A 189 -11.43 -14.07 -2.60
N LYS A 190 -11.61 -14.60 -1.40
CA LYS A 190 -12.81 -14.38 -0.58
C LYS A 190 -12.53 -13.41 0.57
N PRO A 191 -13.51 -12.58 0.96
CA PRO A 191 -13.41 -11.80 2.19
C PRO A 191 -13.18 -12.69 3.40
N TRP A 192 -12.43 -12.19 4.40
CA TRP A 192 -12.07 -12.94 5.60
C TRP A 192 -13.28 -13.63 6.27
N LYS A 193 -14.42 -12.94 6.39
CA LYS A 193 -15.64 -13.50 7.01
C LYS A 193 -16.18 -14.74 6.29
N GLU A 194 -15.96 -14.85 4.98
CA GLU A 194 -16.44 -16.00 4.19
C GLU A 194 -15.50 -17.19 4.26
N THR A 195 -14.27 -17.01 4.76
CA THR A 195 -13.30 -18.11 4.97
C THR A 195 -13.51 -18.81 6.30
N GLN A 196 -14.39 -18.27 7.17
CA GLN A 196 -14.67 -18.79 8.52
C GLN A 196 -15.98 -19.65 8.58
N GLN A 197 -16.55 -20.00 7.41
CA GLN A 197 -17.77 -20.81 7.30
C GLN A 197 -17.48 -22.25 6.96
#